data_93d06fe04dfb8905f031e0e14761d4e0
#
_entry.id   93d06fe04dfb8905f031e0e14761d4e0
#
_cell.length_a   1.000
_cell.length_b   1.000
_cell.length_c   1.000
_cell.angle_alpha   90.00
_cell.angle_beta   90.00
_cell.angle_gamma   90.00
#
_symmetry.space_group_name_H-M   'P 1'
#
loop_
_entity.id
_entity.type
_entity.pdbx_description
1 polymer ?
#
loop_
_entity_poly.entity_id
_entity_poly.type
_entity_poly.pdbx_seq_one_letter_code
_entity_poly.pdbx_strand_id
1 'polypeptide(L)'
;MLFEWNNPATLQPMGMKEKIGASLMQSVTMRTAGFNSVDLYAMRDSTKVFSIVLMFIGAAPGSTGGGIKVTTIAVIIMTAVSIIRGKEEPYLLKRRIAANVVYRSLAILFLGVVTVGVTAITLMATSPLEANGLTGIDATFEAVSAFATVGVSSGSTAIGSPFSKIMLI
;
A
#
# COMPACT_ATOMS: atom_id res chain seq x y z
N MET A 1 10.45 -1.02 9.93
CA MET A 1 11.58 -1.37 10.79
C MET A 1 11.70 -0.52 12.04
N LEU A 2 11.95 0.79 11.93
CA LEU A 2 12.17 1.64 13.10
C LEU A 2 11.03 1.55 14.12
N PHE A 3 9.79 1.53 13.65
CA PHE A 3 8.60 1.44 14.51
C PHE A 3 8.43 0.06 15.19
N GLU A 4 8.96 -1.01 14.58
CA GLU A 4 8.82 -2.39 15.08
C GLU A 4 10.04 -2.87 15.89
N TRP A 5 11.13 -2.09 15.95
CA TRP A 5 12.38 -2.53 16.56
C TRP A 5 12.23 -3.01 18.00
N ASN A 6 11.37 -2.35 18.77
CA ASN A 6 11.06 -2.65 20.18
C ASN A 6 9.65 -3.24 20.36
N ASN A 7 9.06 -3.80 19.31
CA ASN A 7 7.75 -4.45 19.42
C ASN A 7 7.96 -5.90 19.90
N PRO A 8 7.48 -6.28 21.10
CA PRO A 8 7.67 -7.62 21.66
C PRO A 8 6.95 -8.70 20.86
N ALA A 9 5.90 -8.35 20.13
CA ALA A 9 5.11 -9.28 19.33
C ALA A 9 5.71 -9.54 17.94
N THR A 10 6.69 -8.74 17.49
CA THR A 10 7.25 -8.85 16.14
C THR A 10 8.77 -9.01 16.15
N LEU A 11 9.52 -7.91 16.14
CA LEU A 11 10.98 -7.95 15.95
C LEU A 11 11.78 -8.11 17.24
N GLN A 12 11.25 -7.69 18.40
CA GLN A 12 12.03 -7.67 19.64
C GLN A 12 12.66 -9.04 20.01
N PRO A 13 11.96 -10.19 19.90
CA PRO A 13 12.54 -11.48 20.29
C PRO A 13 13.61 -12.00 19.33
N MET A 14 13.76 -11.39 18.16
CA MET A 14 14.68 -11.84 17.12
C MET A 14 16.11 -11.35 17.37
N GLY A 15 17.12 -12.13 16.96
CA GLY A 15 18.52 -11.72 16.94
C GLY A 15 18.78 -10.60 15.92
N MET A 16 19.89 -9.85 16.05
CA MET A 16 20.20 -8.70 15.20
C MET A 16 20.19 -9.05 13.69
N LYS A 17 20.78 -10.19 13.32
CA LYS A 17 20.81 -10.66 11.92
C LYS A 17 19.41 -10.99 11.39
N GLU A 18 18.59 -11.62 12.23
CA GLU A 18 17.21 -11.98 11.92
C GLU A 18 16.33 -10.73 11.77
N LYS A 19 16.49 -9.75 12.67
CA LYS A 19 15.81 -8.45 12.56
C LYS A 19 16.06 -7.78 11.21
N ILE A 20 17.33 -7.72 10.80
CA ILE A 20 17.71 -7.11 9.52
C ILE A 20 17.10 -7.92 8.37
N GLY A 21 17.25 -9.25 8.38
CA GLY A 21 16.70 -10.14 7.35
C GLY A 21 15.19 -10.04 7.23
N ALA A 22 14.45 -10.17 8.35
CA ALA A 22 12.99 -10.05 8.39
C ALA A 22 12.51 -8.69 7.89
N SER A 23 13.22 -7.65 8.22
CA SER A 23 12.86 -6.30 7.83
C SER A 23 13.14 -6.00 6.36
N LEU A 24 14.21 -6.52 5.79
CA LEU A 24 14.48 -6.45 4.34
C LEU A 24 13.42 -7.25 3.60
N MET A 25 13.14 -8.49 4.03
CA MET A 25 12.12 -9.33 3.45
C MET A 25 10.74 -8.66 3.48
N GLN A 26 10.36 -8.07 4.63
CA GLN A 26 9.09 -7.35 4.75
C GLN A 26 9.00 -6.13 3.83
N SER A 27 10.11 -5.41 3.62
CA SER A 27 10.14 -4.29 2.67
C SER A 27 9.94 -4.75 1.21
N VAL A 28 10.50 -5.90 0.84
CA VAL A 28 10.35 -6.48 -0.50
C VAL A 28 8.94 -7.05 -0.68
N THR A 29 8.39 -7.71 0.34
CA THR A 29 7.05 -8.30 0.34
C THR A 29 5.97 -7.27 -0.01
N MET A 30 6.07 -6.05 0.49
CA MET A 30 5.13 -4.96 0.18
C MET A 30 5.12 -4.57 -1.32
N ARG A 31 6.01 -5.12 -2.13
CA ARG A 31 6.07 -4.92 -3.60
C ARG A 31 5.76 -6.20 -4.36
N THR A 32 4.67 -6.87 -3.96
CA THR A 32 4.08 -8.02 -4.67
C THR A 32 4.86 -9.35 -4.54
N ALA A 33 5.64 -9.56 -3.46
CA ALA A 33 6.24 -10.86 -3.19
C ALA A 33 5.29 -11.84 -2.48
N GLY A 34 4.36 -11.33 -1.65
CA GLY A 34 3.29 -12.14 -1.04
C GLY A 34 3.72 -13.06 0.12
N PHE A 35 4.93 -12.93 0.63
CA PHE A 35 5.44 -13.77 1.73
C PHE A 35 5.58 -12.98 3.01
N ASN A 36 5.07 -13.52 4.12
CA ASN A 36 5.19 -12.91 5.43
C ASN A 36 6.37 -13.51 6.20
N SER A 37 7.27 -12.65 6.67
CA SER A 37 8.35 -13.00 7.59
C SER A 37 8.05 -12.58 9.04
N VAL A 38 7.03 -11.76 9.23
CA VAL A 38 6.59 -11.22 10.52
C VAL A 38 5.07 -11.28 10.56
N ASP A 39 4.49 -11.47 11.73
CA ASP A 39 3.04 -11.44 11.91
C ASP A 39 2.51 -10.01 11.68
N LEU A 40 1.75 -9.85 10.59
CA LEU A 40 1.18 -8.56 10.18
C LEU A 40 0.07 -8.08 11.12
N TYR A 41 -0.64 -9.02 11.77
CA TYR A 41 -1.66 -8.68 12.75
C TYR A 41 -1.05 -7.97 13.97
N ALA A 42 0.09 -8.47 14.43
CA ALA A 42 0.79 -7.95 15.60
C ALA A 42 1.61 -6.67 15.34
N MET A 43 1.64 -6.18 14.09
CA MET A 43 2.31 -4.93 13.74
C MET A 43 1.59 -3.71 14.31
N ARG A 44 2.37 -2.69 14.65
CA ARG A 44 1.84 -1.38 15.06
C ARG A 44 1.12 -0.69 13.91
N ASP A 45 0.07 0.07 14.23
CA ASP A 45 -0.73 0.81 13.24
C ASP A 45 0.12 1.75 12.39
N SER A 46 1.13 2.41 12.98
CA SER A 46 2.07 3.26 12.24
C SER A 46 2.83 2.49 11.17
N THR A 47 3.22 1.24 11.41
CA THR A 47 3.88 0.37 10.43
C THR A 47 2.89 -0.06 9.35
N LYS A 48 1.64 -0.39 9.73
CA LYS A 48 0.57 -0.74 8.79
C LYS A 48 0.27 0.43 7.85
N VAL A 49 0.12 1.65 8.37
CA VAL A 49 -0.12 2.86 7.55
C VAL A 49 1.04 3.12 6.57
N PHE A 50 2.28 3.00 7.02
CA PHE A 50 3.43 3.14 6.13
C PHE A 50 3.46 2.06 5.04
N SER A 51 3.11 0.82 5.40
CA SER A 51 3.01 -0.30 4.46
C SER A 51 1.90 -0.08 3.42
N ILE A 52 0.75 0.48 3.82
CA ILE A 52 -0.34 0.88 2.92
C ILE A 52 0.17 1.82 1.83
N VAL A 53 0.93 2.86 2.22
CA VAL A 53 1.50 3.81 1.26
C VAL A 53 2.49 3.12 0.32
N LEU A 54 3.35 2.24 0.83
CA LEU A 54 4.31 1.50 0.00
C LEU A 54 3.64 0.54 -0.99
N MET A 55 2.58 -0.15 -0.56
CA MET A 55 1.80 -1.06 -1.42
C MET A 55 1.02 -0.29 -2.49
N PHE A 56 0.42 0.85 -2.12
CA PHE A 56 -0.33 1.69 -3.04
C PHE A 56 0.55 2.24 -4.18
N ILE A 57 1.82 2.60 -3.86
CA ILE A 57 2.85 2.91 -4.84
C ILE A 57 3.43 1.57 -5.36
N GLY A 58 2.75 1.00 -6.33
CA GLY A 58 3.03 -0.33 -6.86
C GLY A 58 4.35 -0.45 -7.64
N ALA A 59 4.40 -1.44 -8.52
CA ALA A 59 5.60 -1.85 -9.21
C ALA A 59 6.03 -0.91 -10.36
N ALA A 60 7.22 -1.15 -10.90
CA ALA A 60 7.74 -0.46 -12.08
C ALA A 60 6.90 -0.73 -13.34
N PRO A 61 6.90 0.15 -14.33
CA PRO A 61 6.25 -0.08 -15.62
C PRO A 61 6.79 -1.35 -16.28
N GLY A 62 5.89 -2.16 -16.85
CA GLY A 62 6.25 -3.46 -17.45
C GLY A 62 6.35 -4.62 -16.46
N SER A 63 6.21 -4.38 -15.15
CA SER A 63 6.07 -5.41 -14.13
C SER A 63 4.64 -5.93 -14.06
N THR A 64 4.47 -7.21 -13.68
CA THR A 64 3.18 -7.87 -13.43
C THR A 64 2.50 -7.40 -12.13
N GLY A 65 3.22 -6.70 -11.24
CA GLY A 65 2.68 -6.18 -9.99
C GLY A 65 1.59 -5.12 -10.21
N GLY A 66 0.54 -5.16 -9.37
CA GLY A 66 -0.56 -4.20 -9.35
C GLY A 66 -0.19 -2.84 -8.76
N GLY A 67 -1.20 -2.12 -8.30
CA GLY A 67 -1.05 -0.78 -7.72
C GLY A 67 -0.75 0.31 -8.75
N ILE A 68 -0.62 1.54 -8.26
CA ILE A 68 -0.29 2.69 -9.12
C ILE A 68 1.19 2.65 -9.46
N LYS A 69 1.51 2.64 -10.75
CA LYS A 69 2.91 2.54 -11.21
C LYS A 69 3.76 3.69 -10.69
N VAL A 70 5.01 3.37 -10.33
CA VAL A 70 5.98 4.37 -9.83
C VAL A 70 6.12 5.57 -10.79
N THR A 71 6.06 5.35 -12.11
CA THR A 71 6.09 6.43 -13.10
C THR A 71 4.90 7.37 -13.01
N THR A 72 3.69 6.85 -12.73
CA THR A 72 2.48 7.65 -12.54
C THR A 72 2.65 8.59 -11.34
N ILE A 73 3.13 8.06 -10.22
CA ILE A 73 3.41 8.86 -9.01
C ILE A 73 4.54 9.87 -9.28
N ALA A 74 5.59 9.47 -9.99
CA ALA A 74 6.68 10.39 -10.35
C ALA A 74 6.18 11.57 -11.20
N VAL A 75 5.32 11.34 -12.19
CA VAL A 75 4.70 12.40 -12.99
C VAL A 75 3.90 13.36 -12.11
N ILE A 76 3.09 12.86 -11.18
CA ILE A 76 2.28 13.67 -10.29
C ILE A 76 3.15 14.54 -9.36
N ILE A 77 4.17 13.92 -8.73
CA ILE A 77 5.09 14.64 -7.84
C ILE A 77 5.85 15.73 -8.61
N MET A 78 6.38 15.41 -9.80
CA MET A 78 7.11 16.37 -10.61
C MET A 78 6.22 17.51 -11.09
N THR A 79 4.95 17.22 -11.43
CA THR A 79 3.97 18.25 -11.77
C THR A 79 3.72 19.17 -10.57
N ALA A 80 3.49 18.60 -9.39
CA ALA A 80 3.29 19.38 -8.17
C ALA A 80 4.51 20.27 -7.86
N VAL A 81 5.72 19.73 -7.94
CA VAL A 81 6.96 20.49 -7.73
C VAL A 81 7.13 21.59 -8.78
N SER A 82 6.78 21.35 -10.05
CA SER A 82 6.85 22.36 -11.11
C SER A 82 5.89 23.52 -10.85
N ILE A 83 4.67 23.22 -10.42
CA ILE A 83 3.66 24.24 -10.06
C ILE A 83 4.14 25.07 -8.88
N ILE A 84 4.66 24.44 -7.81
CA ILE A 84 5.18 25.14 -6.63
C ILE A 84 6.34 26.07 -7.00
N ARG A 85 7.15 25.69 -8.00
CA ARG A 85 8.26 26.50 -8.52
C ARG A 85 7.83 27.57 -9.52
N GLY A 86 6.54 27.79 -9.72
CA GLY A 86 6.00 28.79 -10.64
C GLY A 86 6.27 28.53 -12.12
N LYS A 87 6.51 27.27 -12.51
CA LYS A 87 6.67 26.88 -13.91
C LYS A 87 5.31 26.49 -14.48
N GLU A 88 4.97 27.03 -15.64
CA GLU A 88 3.71 26.74 -16.34
C GLU A 88 3.61 25.28 -16.82
N GLU A 89 4.74 24.62 -17.01
CA GLU A 89 4.77 23.24 -17.52
C GLU A 89 5.67 22.33 -16.65
N PRO A 90 5.26 21.07 -16.46
CA PRO A 90 6.07 20.10 -15.74
C PRO A 90 7.24 19.62 -16.61
N TYR A 91 8.43 19.64 -16.05
CA TYR A 91 9.66 19.11 -16.67
C TYR A 91 10.16 17.90 -15.86
N LEU A 92 10.50 16.82 -16.59
CA LEU A 92 11.21 15.68 -16.04
C LEU A 92 12.50 15.50 -16.81
N LEU A 93 13.64 15.55 -16.11
CA LEU A 93 14.98 15.36 -16.71
C LEU A 93 15.20 16.19 -17.99
N LYS A 94 14.84 17.49 -17.97
CA LYS A 94 14.91 18.45 -19.09
C LYS A 94 13.94 18.19 -20.26
N ARG A 95 13.00 17.23 -20.12
CA ARG A 95 11.95 16.99 -21.10
C ARG A 95 10.61 17.49 -20.59
N ARG A 96 9.81 18.09 -21.45
CA ARG A 96 8.43 18.49 -21.16
C ARG A 96 7.55 17.25 -20.99
N ILE A 97 6.73 17.24 -19.97
CA ILE A 97 5.68 16.23 -19.83
C ILE A 97 4.42 16.80 -20.47
N ALA A 98 3.86 16.08 -21.44
CA ALA A 98 2.64 16.50 -22.10
C ALA A 98 1.44 16.52 -21.12
N ALA A 99 0.59 17.53 -21.22
CA ALA A 99 -0.56 17.70 -20.32
C ALA A 99 -1.49 16.48 -20.27
N ASN A 100 -1.67 15.78 -21.39
CA ASN A 100 -2.46 14.57 -21.45
C ASN A 100 -1.91 13.43 -20.56
N VAL A 101 -0.60 13.34 -20.38
CA VAL A 101 0.03 12.36 -19.49
C VAL A 101 -0.25 12.71 -18.04
N VAL A 102 -0.22 14.00 -17.69
CA VAL A 102 -0.56 14.48 -16.35
C VAL A 102 -2.02 14.17 -16.01
N TYR A 103 -2.96 14.50 -16.91
CA TYR A 103 -4.39 14.21 -16.70
C TYR A 103 -4.67 12.71 -16.57
N ARG A 104 -4.04 11.87 -17.40
CA ARG A 104 -4.16 10.40 -17.27
C ARG A 104 -3.61 9.90 -15.93
N SER A 105 -2.48 10.44 -15.50
CA SER A 105 -1.88 10.07 -14.20
C SER A 105 -2.79 10.44 -13.02
N LEU A 106 -3.41 11.62 -13.06
CA LEU A 106 -4.37 12.06 -12.05
C LEU A 106 -5.64 11.21 -12.06
N ALA A 107 -6.16 10.86 -13.25
CA ALA A 107 -7.32 9.98 -13.36
C ALA A 107 -7.05 8.58 -12.78
N ILE A 108 -5.87 8.00 -13.05
CA ILE A 108 -5.46 6.72 -12.48
C ILE A 108 -5.35 6.80 -10.95
N LEU A 109 -4.74 7.87 -10.43
CA LEU A 109 -4.65 8.08 -8.98
C LEU A 109 -6.04 8.17 -8.35
N PHE A 110 -6.93 8.99 -8.93
CA PHE A 110 -8.29 9.17 -8.44
C PHE A 110 -9.07 7.86 -8.42
N LEU A 111 -9.06 7.11 -9.52
CA LEU A 111 -9.73 5.81 -9.60
C LEU A 111 -9.15 4.80 -8.60
N GLY A 112 -7.84 4.78 -8.42
CA GLY A 112 -7.18 3.92 -7.43
C GLY A 112 -7.63 4.25 -6.00
N VAL A 113 -7.67 5.53 -5.63
CA VAL A 113 -8.14 5.97 -4.30
C VAL A 113 -9.61 5.62 -4.10
N VAL A 114 -10.46 5.85 -5.10
CA VAL A 114 -11.90 5.52 -5.04
C VAL A 114 -12.09 4.01 -4.86
N THR A 115 -11.41 3.19 -5.67
CA THR A 115 -11.51 1.73 -5.58
C THR A 115 -11.11 1.22 -4.19
N VAL A 116 -9.96 1.64 -3.70
CA VAL A 116 -9.49 1.28 -2.35
C VAL A 116 -10.45 1.76 -1.27
N GLY A 117 -10.94 3.00 -1.38
CA GLY A 117 -11.90 3.56 -0.43
C GLY A 117 -13.20 2.77 -0.37
N VAL A 118 -13.79 2.47 -1.53
CA VAL A 118 -15.03 1.68 -1.61
C VAL A 118 -14.82 0.27 -1.03
N THR A 119 -13.72 -0.39 -1.38
CA THR A 119 -13.40 -1.73 -0.86
C THR A 119 -13.20 -1.70 0.65
N ALA A 120 -12.44 -0.74 1.18
CA ALA A 120 -12.20 -0.60 2.62
C ALA A 120 -13.51 -0.34 3.39
N ILE A 121 -14.36 0.57 2.91
CA ILE A 121 -15.67 0.85 3.52
C ILE A 121 -16.56 -0.39 3.49
N THR A 122 -16.59 -1.13 2.39
CA THR A 122 -17.36 -2.37 2.29
C THR A 122 -16.88 -3.41 3.28
N LEU A 123 -15.56 -3.58 3.44
CA LEU A 123 -14.97 -4.47 4.45
C LEU A 123 -15.38 -4.06 5.86
N MET A 124 -15.31 -2.77 6.19
CA MET A 124 -15.73 -2.25 7.50
C MET A 124 -17.22 -2.48 7.77
N ALA A 125 -18.06 -2.31 6.75
CA ALA A 125 -19.51 -2.43 6.89
C ALA A 125 -20.00 -3.89 6.98
N THR A 126 -19.29 -4.83 6.32
CA THR A 126 -19.76 -6.22 6.17
C THR A 126 -19.04 -7.23 7.06
N SER A 127 -17.92 -6.85 7.66
CA SER A 127 -17.09 -7.74 8.49
C SER A 127 -17.13 -7.31 9.96
N PRO A 128 -17.25 -8.25 10.92
CA PRO A 128 -17.22 -7.96 12.35
C PRO A 128 -15.80 -7.69 12.84
N LEU A 129 -15.16 -6.62 12.33
CA LEU A 129 -13.76 -6.30 12.59
C LEU A 129 -13.50 -6.06 14.08
N GLU A 130 -14.29 -5.20 14.70
CA GLU A 130 -14.12 -4.82 16.13
C GLU A 130 -14.28 -6.00 17.07
N ALA A 131 -15.20 -6.91 16.79
CA ALA A 131 -15.40 -8.12 17.59
C ALA A 131 -14.17 -9.05 17.60
N ASN A 132 -13.30 -8.92 16.60
CA ASN A 132 -12.08 -9.69 16.44
C ASN A 132 -10.80 -8.88 16.71
N GLY A 133 -10.93 -7.69 17.29
CA GLY A 133 -9.80 -6.83 17.63
C GLY A 133 -9.09 -6.19 16.41
N LEU A 134 -9.76 -6.17 15.25
CA LEU A 134 -9.26 -5.53 14.03
C LEU A 134 -9.77 -4.10 13.93
N THR A 135 -8.97 -3.24 13.31
CA THR A 135 -9.27 -1.82 13.15
C THR A 135 -9.62 -1.47 11.70
N GLY A 136 -10.12 -0.26 11.46
CA GLY A 136 -10.30 0.26 10.12
C GLY A 136 -8.99 0.34 9.31
N ILE A 137 -7.84 0.41 9.99
CA ILE A 137 -6.52 0.35 9.36
C ILE A 137 -6.29 -1.04 8.75
N ASP A 138 -6.70 -2.10 9.42
CA ASP A 138 -6.58 -3.48 8.90
C ASP A 138 -7.45 -3.69 7.66
N ALA A 139 -8.67 -3.16 7.66
CA ALA A 139 -9.53 -3.19 6.48
C ALA A 139 -8.92 -2.42 5.28
N THR A 140 -8.34 -1.25 5.55
CA THR A 140 -7.66 -0.46 4.52
C THR A 140 -6.40 -1.17 4.01
N PHE A 141 -5.65 -1.82 4.90
CA PHE A 141 -4.48 -2.63 4.54
C PHE A 141 -4.85 -3.78 3.59
N GLU A 142 -5.93 -4.52 3.89
CA GLU A 142 -6.44 -5.58 3.00
C GLU A 142 -6.88 -5.03 1.64
N ALA A 143 -7.66 -3.94 1.63
CA ALA A 143 -8.13 -3.33 0.40
C ALA A 143 -6.98 -2.90 -0.50
N VAL A 144 -5.92 -2.30 0.07
CA VAL A 144 -4.73 -1.89 -0.68
C VAL A 144 -3.90 -3.11 -1.11
N SER A 145 -3.78 -4.14 -0.26
CA SER A 145 -3.08 -5.38 -0.60
C SER A 145 -3.72 -6.09 -1.80
N ALA A 146 -5.06 -6.13 -1.85
CA ALA A 146 -5.81 -6.66 -2.98
C ALA A 146 -5.62 -5.79 -4.24
N PHE A 147 -5.83 -4.47 -4.12
CA PHE A 147 -5.67 -3.52 -5.24
C PHE A 147 -4.26 -3.56 -5.85
N ALA A 148 -3.24 -3.66 -5.01
CA ALA A 148 -1.85 -3.70 -5.44
C ALA A 148 -1.35 -5.12 -5.79
N THR A 149 -2.22 -6.14 -5.70
CA THR A 149 -1.87 -7.55 -5.96
C THR A 149 -0.68 -8.05 -5.13
N VAL A 150 -0.57 -7.58 -3.87
CA VAL A 150 0.54 -7.94 -2.97
C VAL A 150 0.31 -9.31 -2.37
N GLY A 151 -0.93 -9.64 -1.98
CA GLY A 151 -1.29 -10.95 -1.46
C GLY A 151 -0.95 -11.16 0.02
N VAL A 152 -0.69 -10.10 0.77
CA VAL A 152 -0.49 -10.16 2.23
C VAL A 152 -1.77 -9.75 2.97
N SER A 153 -2.06 -10.43 4.09
CA SER A 153 -3.25 -10.20 4.88
C SER A 153 -2.90 -9.89 6.34
N SER A 154 -3.61 -8.93 6.93
CA SER A 154 -3.58 -8.64 8.37
C SER A 154 -4.62 -9.44 9.17
N GLY A 155 -5.32 -10.38 8.52
CA GLY A 155 -6.32 -11.25 9.15
C GLY A 155 -7.78 -10.88 8.85
N SER A 156 -8.06 -9.71 8.31
CA SER A 156 -9.43 -9.25 8.01
C SER A 156 -10.11 -10.14 6.96
N THR A 157 -9.38 -10.67 5.99
CA THR A 157 -9.91 -11.57 4.96
C THR A 157 -10.45 -12.88 5.54
N ALA A 158 -9.82 -13.43 6.58
CA ALA A 158 -10.26 -14.67 7.21
C ALA A 158 -11.65 -14.54 7.84
N ILE A 159 -11.92 -13.39 8.43
CA ILE A 159 -13.14 -13.05 9.18
C ILE A 159 -14.22 -12.46 8.25
N GLY A 160 -13.83 -12.01 7.08
CA GLY A 160 -14.69 -11.34 6.11
C GLY A 160 -15.88 -12.19 5.66
N SER A 161 -17.03 -11.56 5.42
CA SER A 161 -18.19 -12.17 4.82
C SER A 161 -17.90 -12.70 3.41
N PRO A 162 -18.69 -13.64 2.87
CA PRO A 162 -18.52 -14.08 1.48
C PRO A 162 -18.53 -12.92 0.47
N PHE A 163 -19.35 -11.91 0.73
CA PHE A 163 -19.46 -10.72 -0.10
C PHE A 163 -18.16 -9.88 -0.07
N SER A 164 -17.58 -9.66 1.12
CA SER A 164 -16.33 -8.93 1.25
C SER A 164 -15.15 -9.68 0.60
N LYS A 165 -15.15 -11.01 0.62
CA LYS A 165 -14.13 -11.83 -0.07
C LYS A 165 -14.20 -11.69 -1.58
N ILE A 166 -15.41 -11.62 -2.16
CA ILE A 166 -15.60 -11.38 -3.60
C ILE A 166 -15.09 -10.00 -4.01
N MET A 167 -15.27 -8.99 -3.14
CA MET A 167 -14.79 -7.63 -3.43
C MET A 167 -13.25 -7.50 -3.42
N LEU A 168 -12.54 -8.46 -2.82
CA LEU A 168 -11.06 -8.49 -2.79
C LEU A 168 -10.45 -9.22 -3.99
N ILE A 169 -11.24 -9.88 -4.81
CA ILE A 169 -10.82 -10.61 -6.02
C ILE A 169 -10.91 -9.71 -7.24
#